data_a7d0349ac5d7f6a84d36bcc9135088a0
#
_entry.id   a7d0349ac5d7f6a84d36bcc9135088a0
#
_cell.length_a   1.000
_cell.length_b   1.000
_cell.length_c   1.000
_cell.angle_alpha   90.00
_cell.angle_beta   90.00
_cell.angle_gamma   90.00
#
_symmetry.space_group_name_H-M   'P 1'
#
loop_
_entity.id
_entity.type
_entity.pdbx_description
1 polymer ?
#
loop_
_entity_poly.entity_id
_entity_poly.type
_entity_poly.pdbx_seq_one_letter_code
_entity_poly.pdbx_strand_id
1 'polypeptide(L)'
;MTEKQQKILSSAQKLFALDGVAAVSTARIAKEAGVSEALIFRHFGNKQLLVNAVVKAGLSVKSSIINGALHSPDPITLVYAVLSIPADVQDNYDLFLPWVSHLRAVRDYGMEISSDSFVRERLAWAVEKIGHGRPEAVAYTIERVLDQAVELGFTGEEDEANNLSLGLREMLINE
;
A
#
# COMPACT_ATOMS: atom_id res chain seq x y z
N MET A 1 -8.31 -0.85 19.62
CA MET A 1 -7.01 -0.20 19.98
C MET A 1 -7.27 0.96 20.91
N THR A 2 -6.40 1.21 21.90
CA THR A 2 -6.45 2.42 22.74
C THR A 2 -5.93 3.64 21.99
N GLU A 3 -6.27 4.87 22.45
CA GLU A 3 -5.75 6.11 21.84
C GLU A 3 -4.22 6.15 21.78
N LYS A 4 -3.54 5.69 22.85
CA LYS A 4 -2.07 5.63 22.90
C LYS A 4 -1.50 4.61 21.91
N GLN A 5 -2.14 3.46 21.75
CA GLN A 5 -1.76 2.47 20.71
C GLN A 5 -1.90 3.06 19.32
N GLN A 6 -2.98 3.80 19.05
CA GLN A 6 -3.20 4.45 17.77
C GLN A 6 -2.13 5.51 17.48
N LYS A 7 -1.78 6.36 18.46
CA LYS A 7 -0.71 7.36 18.31
C LYS A 7 0.64 6.71 18.00
N ILE A 8 1.00 5.62 18.69
CA ILE A 8 2.24 4.89 18.44
C ILE A 8 2.23 4.31 17.02
N LEU A 9 1.13 3.67 16.61
CA LEU A 9 1.01 3.06 15.29
C LEU A 9 1.10 4.10 14.18
N SER A 10 0.38 5.22 14.28
CA SER A 10 0.41 6.31 13.29
C SER A 10 1.81 6.95 13.20
N SER A 11 2.48 7.16 14.34
CA SER A 11 3.85 7.68 14.36
C SER A 11 4.84 6.71 13.71
N ALA A 12 4.68 5.40 13.96
CA ALA A 12 5.50 4.37 13.33
C ALA A 12 5.26 4.33 11.80
N GLN A 13 4.00 4.36 11.37
CA GLN A 13 3.64 4.41 9.95
C GLN A 13 4.27 5.61 9.24
N LYS A 14 4.14 6.82 9.83
CA LYS A 14 4.73 8.04 9.29
C LYS A 14 6.24 7.91 9.14
N LEU A 15 6.95 7.52 10.20
CA LEU A 15 8.39 7.41 10.17
C LEU A 15 8.87 6.29 9.22
N PHE A 16 8.18 5.16 9.17
CA PHE A 16 8.54 4.07 8.26
C PHE A 16 8.28 4.44 6.80
N ALA A 17 7.21 5.18 6.51
CA ALA A 17 6.94 5.66 5.16
C ALA A 17 7.96 6.70 4.69
N LEU A 18 8.51 7.52 5.59
CA LEU A 18 9.49 8.56 5.24
C LEU A 18 10.93 8.03 5.16
N ASP A 19 11.35 7.25 6.18
CA ASP A 19 12.76 6.94 6.39
C ASP A 19 13.10 5.44 6.25
N GLY A 20 12.09 4.59 6.05
CA GLY A 20 12.24 3.13 6.08
C GLY A 20 12.34 2.58 7.51
N VAL A 21 12.08 1.27 7.66
CA VAL A 21 12.01 0.64 9.00
C VAL A 21 13.40 0.48 9.63
N ALA A 22 14.42 0.24 8.81
CA ALA A 22 15.78 0.02 9.28
C ALA A 22 16.36 1.26 9.98
N ALA A 23 16.06 2.46 9.46
CA ALA A 23 16.58 3.74 9.98
C ALA A 23 15.82 4.27 11.20
N VAL A 24 14.68 3.65 11.59
CA VAL A 24 13.80 4.18 12.63
C VAL A 24 13.90 3.33 13.90
N SER A 25 14.32 3.96 15.03
CA SER A 25 14.36 3.32 16.35
C SER A 25 13.01 3.46 17.09
N THR A 26 12.75 2.55 18.04
CA THR A 26 11.59 2.65 18.95
C THR A 26 11.61 3.92 19.80
N ALA A 27 12.80 4.39 20.19
CA ALA A 27 12.97 5.68 20.89
C ALA A 27 12.51 6.86 20.03
N ARG A 28 12.81 6.84 18.72
CA ARG A 28 12.36 7.89 17.78
C ARG A 28 10.84 7.84 17.60
N ILE A 29 10.25 6.65 17.51
CA ILE A 29 8.79 6.49 17.45
C ILE A 29 8.13 7.01 18.75
N ALA A 30 8.71 6.70 19.91
CA ALA A 30 8.21 7.18 21.21
C ALA A 30 8.19 8.72 21.28
N LYS A 31 9.27 9.36 20.82
CA LYS A 31 9.38 10.83 20.74
C LYS A 31 8.31 11.43 19.82
N GLU A 32 8.11 10.86 18.62
CA GLU A 32 7.09 11.32 17.66
C GLU A 32 5.68 11.15 18.21
N ALA A 33 5.40 10.02 18.88
CA ALA A 33 4.10 9.72 19.48
C ALA A 33 3.82 10.48 20.78
N GLY A 34 4.81 11.17 21.35
CA GLY A 34 4.68 11.85 22.65
C GLY A 34 4.49 10.89 23.83
N VAL A 35 5.14 9.71 23.78
CA VAL A 35 5.06 8.66 24.80
C VAL A 35 6.44 8.20 25.26
N SER A 36 6.52 7.41 26.33
CA SER A 36 7.77 6.74 26.70
C SER A 36 8.00 5.50 25.85
N GLU A 37 9.24 5.14 25.58
CA GLU A 37 9.62 3.92 24.88
C GLU A 37 9.11 2.66 25.62
N ALA A 38 9.13 2.67 26.96
CA ALA A 38 8.57 1.61 27.78
C ALA A 38 7.07 1.37 27.48
N LEU A 39 6.34 2.43 27.11
CA LEU A 39 4.94 2.30 26.72
C LEU A 39 4.78 1.57 25.38
N ILE A 40 5.69 1.79 24.44
CA ILE A 40 5.72 1.04 23.18
C ILE A 40 5.89 -0.45 23.46
N PHE A 41 6.89 -0.82 24.26
CA PHE A 41 7.13 -2.22 24.62
C PHE A 41 5.97 -2.84 25.39
N ARG A 42 5.31 -2.09 26.26
CA ARG A 42 4.10 -2.57 26.96
C ARG A 42 2.94 -2.86 26.03
N HIS A 43 2.76 -2.07 24.95
CA HIS A 43 1.63 -2.23 24.03
C HIS A 43 1.90 -3.20 22.88
N PHE A 44 3.12 -3.24 22.37
CA PHE A 44 3.49 -4.00 21.18
C PHE A 44 4.52 -5.10 21.45
N GLY A 45 5.15 -5.13 22.63
CA GLY A 45 6.12 -6.14 23.03
C GLY A 45 7.53 -5.80 22.54
N ASN A 46 7.76 -5.69 21.24
CA ASN A 46 9.05 -5.34 20.65
C ASN A 46 8.86 -4.65 19.29
N LYS A 47 9.98 -4.18 18.69
CA LYS A 47 9.96 -3.48 17.39
C LYS A 47 9.36 -4.38 16.29
N GLN A 48 9.68 -5.67 16.26
CA GLN A 48 9.16 -6.60 15.25
C GLN A 48 7.63 -6.71 15.31
N LEU A 49 7.05 -6.81 16.50
CA LEU A 49 5.60 -6.88 16.67
C LEU A 49 4.93 -5.55 16.32
N LEU A 50 5.59 -4.40 16.56
CA LEU A 50 5.11 -3.10 16.07
C LEU A 50 5.15 -3.05 14.54
N VAL A 51 6.22 -3.54 13.90
CA VAL A 51 6.31 -3.64 12.43
C VAL A 51 5.18 -4.52 11.89
N ASN A 52 4.92 -5.66 12.50
CA ASN A 52 3.82 -6.54 12.09
C ASN A 52 2.45 -5.83 12.18
N ALA A 53 2.26 -4.99 13.21
CA ALA A 53 1.04 -4.19 13.35
C ALA A 53 0.93 -3.12 12.24
N VAL A 54 2.04 -2.47 11.88
CA VAL A 54 2.10 -1.52 10.75
C VAL A 54 1.78 -2.23 9.43
N VAL A 55 2.40 -3.38 9.17
CA VAL A 55 2.14 -4.19 7.97
C VAL A 55 0.66 -4.54 7.85
N LYS A 56 0.06 -5.03 8.93
CA LYS A 56 -1.37 -5.39 8.95
C LYS A 56 -2.28 -4.18 8.71
N ALA A 57 -2.00 -3.06 9.37
CA ALA A 57 -2.80 -1.84 9.22
C ALA A 57 -2.67 -1.25 7.81
N GLY A 58 -1.46 -1.24 7.26
CA GLY A 58 -1.21 -0.74 5.91
C GLY A 58 -1.87 -1.60 4.83
N LEU A 59 -1.83 -2.93 4.98
CA LEU A 59 -2.54 -3.85 4.09
C LEU A 59 -4.06 -3.59 4.12
N SER A 60 -4.63 -3.36 5.29
CA SER A 60 -6.05 -3.04 5.42
C SER A 60 -6.44 -1.75 4.71
N VAL A 61 -5.60 -0.70 4.80
CA VAL A 61 -5.83 0.56 4.08
C VAL A 61 -5.67 0.37 2.57
N LYS A 62 -4.61 -0.31 2.12
CA LYS A 62 -4.42 -0.69 0.71
C LYS A 62 -5.65 -1.39 0.15
N SER A 63 -6.11 -2.46 0.82
CA SER A 63 -7.30 -3.21 0.39
C SER A 63 -8.54 -2.31 0.34
N SER A 64 -8.73 -1.41 1.31
CA SER A 64 -9.88 -0.50 1.33
C SER A 64 -9.86 0.47 0.14
N ILE A 65 -8.70 1.04 -0.19
CA ILE A 65 -8.55 1.97 -1.32
C ILE A 65 -8.84 1.23 -2.64
N ILE A 66 -8.21 0.08 -2.85
CA ILE A 66 -8.40 -0.70 -4.08
C ILE A 66 -9.86 -1.17 -4.20
N ASN A 67 -10.46 -1.65 -3.10
CA ASN A 67 -11.86 -2.08 -3.10
C ASN A 67 -12.80 -0.95 -3.52
N GLY A 68 -12.49 0.30 -3.20
CA GLY A 68 -13.24 1.46 -3.69
C GLY A 68 -13.32 1.52 -5.22
N ALA A 69 -12.24 1.14 -5.91
CA ALA A 69 -12.14 1.11 -7.37
C ALA A 69 -12.78 -0.14 -8.02
N LEU A 70 -12.97 -1.24 -7.26
CA LEU A 70 -13.45 -2.52 -7.80
C LEU A 70 -14.97 -2.63 -8.00
N HIS A 71 -15.73 -1.57 -7.76
CA HIS A 71 -17.21 -1.62 -7.79
C HIS A 71 -17.80 -1.62 -9.21
N SER A 72 -17.03 -1.24 -10.23
CA SER A 72 -17.54 -1.22 -11.60
C SER A 72 -17.92 -2.63 -12.10
N PRO A 73 -19.11 -2.81 -12.71
CA PRO A 73 -19.48 -4.02 -13.39
C PRO A 73 -18.79 -4.15 -14.75
N ASP A 74 -18.29 -3.05 -15.32
CA ASP A 74 -17.56 -3.03 -16.58
C ASP A 74 -16.07 -3.28 -16.32
N PRO A 75 -15.47 -4.33 -16.93
CA PRO A 75 -14.11 -4.75 -16.66
C PRO A 75 -13.05 -3.70 -17.07
N ILE A 76 -13.28 -2.99 -18.17
CA ILE A 76 -12.36 -1.94 -18.63
C ILE A 76 -12.36 -0.78 -17.63
N THR A 77 -13.53 -0.27 -17.27
CA THR A 77 -13.67 0.79 -16.27
C THR A 77 -13.05 0.39 -14.93
N LEU A 78 -13.18 -0.88 -14.51
CA LEU A 78 -12.57 -1.38 -13.29
C LEU A 78 -11.05 -1.29 -13.33
N VAL A 79 -10.41 -1.78 -14.40
CA VAL A 79 -8.95 -1.72 -14.56
C VAL A 79 -8.48 -0.26 -14.63
N TYR A 80 -9.20 0.61 -15.34
CA TYR A 80 -8.92 2.05 -15.38
C TYR A 80 -8.95 2.67 -13.98
N ALA A 81 -10.01 2.41 -13.21
CA ALA A 81 -10.17 2.97 -11.86
C ALA A 81 -9.01 2.55 -10.94
N VAL A 82 -8.61 1.27 -10.99
CA VAL A 82 -7.49 0.77 -10.18
C VAL A 82 -6.16 1.42 -10.60
N LEU A 83 -5.87 1.49 -11.89
CA LEU A 83 -4.63 2.08 -12.41
C LEU A 83 -4.60 3.62 -12.33
N SER A 84 -5.72 4.26 -11.99
CA SER A 84 -5.77 5.71 -11.72
C SER A 84 -5.46 6.06 -10.26
N ILE A 85 -5.47 5.10 -9.33
CA ILE A 85 -5.21 5.34 -7.89
C ILE A 85 -3.90 6.11 -7.63
N PRO A 86 -2.76 5.83 -8.31
CA PRO A 86 -1.51 6.55 -8.05
C PRO A 86 -1.57 8.06 -8.30
N ALA A 87 -2.45 8.53 -9.18
CA ALA A 87 -2.63 9.96 -9.43
C ALA A 87 -3.19 10.73 -8.22
N ASP A 88 -3.86 10.04 -7.30
CA ASP A 88 -4.47 10.66 -6.11
C ASP A 88 -3.49 10.80 -4.93
N VAL A 89 -2.27 10.24 -5.03
CA VAL A 89 -1.33 10.12 -3.90
C VAL A 89 -0.92 11.47 -3.34
N GLN A 90 -0.60 12.45 -4.20
CA GLN A 90 -0.12 13.76 -3.76
C GLN A 90 -1.22 14.57 -3.06
N ASP A 91 -2.42 14.54 -3.60
CA ASP A 91 -3.56 15.26 -3.04
C ASP A 91 -4.08 14.62 -1.75
N ASN A 92 -3.79 13.33 -1.52
CA ASN A 92 -4.27 12.53 -0.40
C ASN A 92 -3.14 11.85 0.38
N TYR A 93 -2.01 12.53 0.53
CA TYR A 93 -0.77 12.00 1.11
C TYR A 93 -0.97 11.19 2.40
N ASP A 94 -1.73 11.73 3.36
CA ASP A 94 -1.98 11.08 4.65
C ASP A 94 -2.79 9.77 4.51
N LEU A 95 -3.64 9.66 3.49
CA LEU A 95 -4.40 8.45 3.19
C LEU A 95 -3.50 7.32 2.70
N PHE A 96 -2.48 7.63 1.91
CA PHE A 96 -1.57 6.64 1.33
C PHE A 96 -0.39 6.27 2.24
N LEU A 97 -0.12 7.08 3.26
CA LEU A 97 0.98 6.86 4.19
C LEU A 97 1.00 5.46 4.84
N PRO A 98 -0.13 4.88 5.32
CA PRO A 98 -0.14 3.51 5.82
C PRO A 98 0.20 2.47 4.75
N TRP A 99 -0.21 2.66 3.49
CA TRP A 99 0.12 1.77 2.39
C TRP A 99 1.63 1.80 2.10
N VAL A 100 2.23 2.97 1.94
CA VAL A 100 3.67 3.10 1.71
C VAL A 100 4.48 2.54 2.88
N SER A 101 4.06 2.80 4.13
CA SER A 101 4.72 2.22 5.31
C SER A 101 4.67 0.69 5.31
N HIS A 102 3.57 0.08 4.83
CA HIS A 102 3.45 -1.36 4.62
C HIS A 102 4.47 -1.87 3.59
N LEU A 103 4.56 -1.23 2.41
CA LEU A 103 5.48 -1.65 1.35
C LEU A 103 6.94 -1.61 1.82
N ARG A 104 7.34 -0.53 2.48
CA ARG A 104 8.68 -0.38 3.04
C ARG A 104 8.97 -1.38 4.15
N ALA A 105 8.01 -1.63 5.04
CA ALA A 105 8.16 -2.61 6.10
C ALA A 105 8.32 -4.04 5.55
N VAL A 106 7.54 -4.41 4.55
CA VAL A 106 7.63 -5.73 3.89
C VAL A 106 9.00 -5.89 3.23
N ARG A 107 9.47 -4.89 2.49
CA ARG A 107 10.76 -4.90 1.81
C ARG A 107 11.93 -5.00 2.81
N ASP A 108 11.95 -4.14 3.84
CA ASP A 108 13.06 -4.05 4.79
C ASP A 108 13.21 -5.31 5.66
N TYR A 109 12.13 -6.05 5.87
CA TYR A 109 12.11 -7.29 6.65
C TYR A 109 12.07 -8.57 5.80
N GLY A 110 12.12 -8.45 4.46
CA GLY A 110 12.07 -9.61 3.57
C GLY A 110 10.78 -10.42 3.69
N MET A 111 9.67 -9.78 4.04
CA MET A 111 8.37 -10.42 4.16
C MET A 111 7.74 -10.59 2.77
N GLU A 112 6.92 -11.63 2.60
CA GLU A 112 6.12 -11.72 1.39
C GLU A 112 5.06 -10.62 1.35
N ILE A 113 4.89 -10.01 0.16
CA ILE A 113 3.84 -9.02 -0.04
C ILE A 113 2.51 -9.77 -0.11
N SER A 114 1.72 -9.63 0.94
CA SER A 114 0.36 -10.18 0.97
C SER A 114 -0.55 -9.39 0.04
N SER A 115 -1.41 -10.11 -0.66
CA SER A 115 -2.51 -9.56 -1.45
C SER A 115 -3.83 -9.97 -0.81
N ASP A 116 -4.82 -9.11 -0.92
CA ASP A 116 -6.20 -9.45 -0.59
C ASP A 116 -6.74 -10.39 -1.69
N SER A 117 -7.22 -11.58 -1.32
CA SER A 117 -7.71 -12.57 -2.28
C SER A 117 -8.86 -12.01 -3.11
N PHE A 118 -9.75 -11.23 -2.50
CA PHE A 118 -10.88 -10.60 -3.19
C PHE A 118 -10.41 -9.59 -4.25
N VAL A 119 -9.41 -8.76 -3.92
CA VAL A 119 -8.80 -7.82 -4.88
C VAL A 119 -8.26 -8.58 -6.09
N ARG A 120 -7.47 -9.64 -5.84
CA ARG A 120 -6.86 -10.43 -6.90
C ARG A 120 -7.89 -11.14 -7.77
N GLU A 121 -8.87 -11.80 -7.17
CA GLU A 121 -9.95 -12.48 -7.89
C GLU A 121 -10.76 -11.51 -8.75
N ARG A 122 -11.05 -10.33 -8.22
CA ARG A 122 -11.81 -9.31 -8.95
C ARG A 122 -11.02 -8.71 -10.12
N LEU A 123 -9.71 -8.46 -9.94
CA LEU A 123 -8.82 -8.04 -11.03
C LEU A 123 -8.68 -9.16 -12.09
N ALA A 124 -8.45 -10.40 -11.68
CA ALA A 124 -8.35 -11.53 -12.60
C ALA A 124 -9.62 -11.70 -13.42
N TRP A 125 -10.79 -11.57 -12.80
CA TRP A 125 -12.07 -11.56 -13.51
C TRP A 125 -12.12 -10.45 -14.57
N ALA A 126 -11.73 -9.23 -14.25
CA ALA A 126 -11.74 -8.12 -15.21
C ALA A 126 -10.80 -8.38 -16.39
N VAL A 127 -9.58 -8.83 -16.09
CA VAL A 127 -8.54 -9.17 -17.07
C VAL A 127 -9.00 -10.31 -18.01
N GLU A 128 -9.67 -11.35 -17.49
CA GLU A 128 -10.25 -12.43 -18.28
C GLU A 128 -11.33 -11.89 -19.23
N LYS A 129 -12.21 -11.01 -18.75
CA LYS A 129 -13.29 -10.41 -19.55
C LYS A 129 -12.78 -9.48 -20.65
N ILE A 130 -11.61 -8.87 -20.47
CA ILE A 130 -10.93 -8.07 -21.50
C ILE A 130 -10.29 -8.97 -22.56
N GLY A 131 -10.05 -10.27 -22.27
CA GLY A 131 -9.58 -11.26 -23.24
C GLY A 131 -8.12 -11.73 -23.03
N HIS A 132 -7.48 -11.38 -21.91
CA HIS A 132 -6.11 -11.82 -21.64
C HIS A 132 -6.04 -13.29 -21.19
N GLY A 133 -5.09 -14.04 -21.76
CA GLY A 133 -4.97 -15.49 -21.59
C GLY A 133 -4.37 -15.97 -20.26
N ARG A 134 -3.92 -15.07 -19.37
CA ARG A 134 -3.31 -15.37 -18.06
C ARG A 134 -3.81 -14.41 -16.98
N PRO A 135 -5.12 -14.44 -16.66
CA PRO A 135 -5.73 -13.41 -15.83
C PRO A 135 -5.11 -13.27 -14.44
N GLU A 136 -4.74 -14.37 -13.77
CA GLU A 136 -4.12 -14.29 -12.43
C GLU A 136 -2.72 -13.66 -12.48
N ALA A 137 -1.92 -14.00 -13.50
CA ALA A 137 -0.57 -13.43 -13.65
C ALA A 137 -0.63 -11.94 -13.98
N VAL A 138 -1.58 -11.53 -14.82
CA VAL A 138 -1.80 -10.12 -15.15
C VAL A 138 -2.35 -9.36 -13.95
N ALA A 139 -3.31 -9.92 -13.20
CA ALA A 139 -3.81 -9.32 -11.97
C ALA A 139 -2.68 -9.10 -10.94
N TYR A 140 -1.80 -10.08 -10.77
CA TYR A 140 -0.61 -9.94 -9.94
C TYR A 140 0.30 -8.81 -10.42
N THR A 141 0.50 -8.69 -11.75
CA THR A 141 1.32 -7.61 -12.34
C THR A 141 0.69 -6.25 -12.09
N ILE A 142 -0.64 -6.11 -12.24
CA ILE A 142 -1.38 -4.89 -11.91
C ILE A 142 -1.11 -4.48 -10.45
N GLU A 143 -1.23 -5.41 -9.50
CA GLU A 143 -0.96 -5.11 -8.09
C GLU A 143 0.49 -4.65 -7.85
N ARG A 144 1.48 -5.25 -8.52
CA ARG A 144 2.91 -4.85 -8.37
C ARG A 144 3.21 -3.49 -8.97
N VAL A 145 2.68 -3.22 -10.16
CA VAL A 145 2.80 -1.90 -10.80
C VAL A 145 2.12 -0.82 -9.96
N LEU A 146 0.94 -1.12 -9.43
CA LEU A 146 0.21 -0.22 -8.55
C LEU A 146 1.00 0.11 -7.26
N ASP A 147 1.57 -0.89 -6.59
CA ASP A 147 2.41 -0.71 -5.42
C ASP A 147 3.62 0.20 -5.73
N GLN A 148 4.30 -0.03 -6.86
CA GLN A 148 5.44 0.77 -7.29
C GLN A 148 5.03 2.21 -7.63
N ALA A 149 3.94 2.39 -8.36
CA ALA A 149 3.45 3.71 -8.74
C ALA A 149 2.99 4.54 -7.52
N VAL A 150 2.34 3.91 -6.55
CA VAL A 150 1.99 4.57 -5.28
C VAL A 150 3.24 5.00 -4.50
N GLU A 151 4.28 4.17 -4.44
CA GLU A 151 5.53 4.54 -3.75
C GLU A 151 6.25 5.69 -4.47
N LEU A 152 6.32 5.69 -5.80
CA LEU A 152 6.89 6.78 -6.60
C LEU A 152 6.10 8.09 -6.43
N GLY A 153 4.78 8.05 -6.53
CA GLY A 153 3.94 9.23 -6.26
C GLY A 153 4.16 9.78 -4.86
N PHE A 154 4.32 8.91 -3.86
CA PHE A 154 4.60 9.32 -2.48
C PHE A 154 5.98 9.99 -2.31
N THR A 155 6.98 9.62 -3.11
CA THR A 155 8.32 10.23 -3.09
C THR A 155 8.45 11.47 -3.99
N GLY A 156 7.39 11.87 -4.69
CA GLY A 156 7.37 13.04 -5.57
C GLY A 156 7.79 12.74 -7.01
N GLU A 157 7.89 11.47 -7.39
CA GLU A 157 8.23 11.01 -8.75
C GLU A 157 6.95 10.76 -9.57
N GLU A 158 6.10 11.80 -9.64
CA GLU A 158 4.74 11.71 -10.20
C GLU A 158 4.72 11.31 -11.68
N ASP A 159 5.63 11.87 -12.48
CA ASP A 159 5.72 11.57 -13.92
C ASP A 159 6.02 10.07 -14.13
N GLU A 160 6.92 9.49 -13.33
CA GLU A 160 7.28 8.08 -13.42
C GLU A 160 6.13 7.18 -12.91
N ALA A 161 5.47 7.56 -11.82
CA ALA A 161 4.28 6.87 -11.32
C ALA A 161 3.16 6.83 -12.37
N ASN A 162 2.90 7.97 -13.01
CA ASN A 162 1.90 8.08 -14.07
C ASN A 162 2.29 7.26 -15.31
N ASN A 163 3.54 7.31 -15.74
CA ASN A 163 4.02 6.54 -16.90
C ASN A 163 3.88 5.02 -16.69
N LEU A 164 4.16 4.52 -15.49
CA LEU A 164 3.95 3.11 -15.16
C LEU A 164 2.47 2.70 -15.27
N SER A 165 1.58 3.50 -14.70
CA SER A 165 0.14 3.23 -14.69
C SER A 165 -0.47 3.35 -16.08
N LEU A 166 -0.09 4.39 -16.83
CA LEU A 166 -0.56 4.63 -18.21
C LEU A 166 -0.05 3.55 -19.15
N GLY A 167 1.24 3.22 -19.09
CA GLY A 167 1.85 2.19 -19.94
C GLY A 167 1.19 0.82 -19.76
N LEU A 168 0.95 0.40 -18.51
CA LEU A 168 0.25 -0.86 -18.25
C LEU A 168 -1.21 -0.82 -18.74
N ARG A 169 -1.88 0.32 -18.58
CA ARG A 169 -3.25 0.51 -19.05
C ARG A 169 -3.34 0.38 -20.58
N GLU A 170 -2.44 1.02 -21.31
CA GLU A 170 -2.37 0.94 -22.77
C GLU A 170 -2.12 -0.50 -23.25
N MET A 171 -1.23 -1.22 -22.59
CA MET A 171 -0.96 -2.62 -22.90
C MET A 171 -2.15 -3.54 -22.67
N LEU A 172 -3.01 -3.23 -21.67
CA LEU A 172 -4.15 -4.10 -21.33
C LEU A 172 -5.42 -3.80 -22.13
N ILE A 173 -5.58 -2.59 -22.66
CA ILE A 173 -6.89 -2.11 -23.15
C ILE A 173 -6.85 -1.74 -24.64
N ASN A 174 -5.67 -1.55 -25.23
CA ASN A 174 -5.52 -1.12 -26.63
C ASN A 174 -5.10 -2.24 -27.60
N GLU A 175 -5.41 -3.51 -27.30
CA GLU A 175 -5.32 -4.60 -28.29
C GLU A 175 -6.58 -4.74 -29.14
#